data_ade4709fefd3867de76a08e2853835d0
#
_entry.id   ade4709fefd3867de76a08e2853835d0
#
_cell.length_a   1.000
_cell.length_b   1.000
_cell.length_c   1.000
_cell.angle_alpha   90.00
_cell.angle_beta   90.00
_cell.angle_gamma   90.00
#
_symmetry.space_group_name_H-M   'P 1'
#
loop_
_entity.id
_entity.type
_entity.pdbx_description
1 polymer ?
#
loop_
_entity_poly.entity_id
_entity_poly.type
_entity_poly.pdbx_seq_one_letter_code
_entity_poly.pdbx_strand_id
1 'polypeptide(L)'
;VVRLFRILPALLLANSLAYGAEAEPDGFTNPMSRLEFNPGLDQREFERATFQALNIDDPWESFNRRMYYFNYRLDQWVMLPAVRGYRYVTPRVVRTGVSNFFRNLAEVSTLFNSMAQLKGQRAMQTTARLLFNSIIGVGGVWDPATRMGLARHSEDFGQTLGYYGVPAGPYLILPALGPSNVRDATGKVVDFGVERQIDLFDYDEFSGGEIGLTALRLVDLRYTTNLRYGQLNSPFEYEKVRYVYTRARELQIDE
;
A
#
# COMPACT_ATOMS: atom_id res chain seq x y z
N VAL A 1 3.87 -14.23 18.41
CA VAL A 1 4.45 -15.36 17.63
C VAL A 1 3.34 -16.29 17.13
N VAL A 2 2.30 -16.57 17.93
CA VAL A 2 1.22 -17.52 17.56
C VAL A 2 0.21 -16.93 16.55
N ARG A 3 0.08 -15.61 16.45
CA ARG A 3 -0.88 -14.94 15.54
C ARG A 3 -0.37 -14.77 14.09
N LEU A 4 0.96 -14.75 13.89
CA LEU A 4 1.54 -14.71 12.53
C LEU A 4 1.25 -15.98 11.72
N PHE A 5 1.12 -17.14 12.41
CA PHE A 5 0.84 -18.42 11.76
C PHE A 5 -0.58 -18.57 11.19
N ARG A 6 -1.52 -17.67 11.57
CA ARG A 6 -2.89 -17.71 11.02
C ARG A 6 -3.05 -16.98 9.69
N ILE A 7 -2.11 -16.12 9.33
CA ILE A 7 -2.13 -15.39 8.03
C ILE A 7 -1.41 -16.20 6.94
N LEU A 8 -0.41 -17.00 7.33
CA LEU A 8 0.36 -17.83 6.39
C LEU A 8 -0.50 -18.80 5.56
N PRO A 9 -1.48 -19.52 6.12
CA PRO A 9 -2.29 -20.43 5.32
C PRO A 9 -3.20 -19.74 4.32
N ALA A 10 -3.64 -18.50 4.56
CA ALA A 10 -4.45 -17.75 3.60
C ALA A 10 -3.60 -17.25 2.40
N LEU A 11 -2.32 -16.94 2.63
CA LEU A 11 -1.36 -16.57 1.60
C LEU A 11 -0.85 -17.79 0.82
N LEU A 12 -0.71 -18.93 1.47
CA LEU A 12 -0.27 -20.19 0.84
C LEU A 12 -1.38 -20.81 -0.02
N LEU A 13 -2.65 -20.67 0.38
CA LEU A 13 -3.79 -21.08 -0.45
C LEU A 13 -3.94 -20.20 -1.70
N ALA A 14 -3.55 -18.93 -1.64
CA ALA A 14 -3.52 -18.05 -2.81
C ALA A 14 -2.42 -18.45 -3.82
N ASN A 15 -1.32 -19.04 -3.37
CA ASN A 15 -0.21 -19.47 -4.25
C ASN A 15 -0.43 -20.84 -4.89
N SER A 16 -1.22 -21.74 -4.30
CA SER A 16 -1.46 -23.07 -4.86
C SER A 16 -2.44 -23.07 -6.05
N LEU A 17 -3.18 -21.96 -6.27
CA LEU A 17 -4.09 -21.80 -7.41
C LEU A 17 -3.46 -21.06 -8.61
N ALA A 18 -2.17 -20.70 -8.52
CA ALA A 18 -1.48 -19.88 -9.52
C ALA A 18 -0.77 -20.69 -10.63
N TYR A 19 -1.08 -21.95 -10.80
CA TYR A 19 -0.46 -22.76 -11.86
C TYR A 19 -1.34 -22.75 -13.13
N GLY A 20 -0.92 -22.01 -14.14
CA GLY A 20 -1.31 -22.29 -15.52
C GLY A 20 -2.14 -21.29 -16.29
N ALA A 21 -2.30 -20.04 -15.84
CA ALA A 21 -3.03 -19.06 -16.63
C ALA A 21 -2.09 -18.03 -17.28
N GLU A 22 -1.95 -18.07 -18.60
CA GLU A 22 -1.36 -16.96 -19.37
C GLU A 22 -2.22 -15.71 -19.19
N ALA A 23 -1.63 -14.62 -18.72
CA ALA A 23 -2.34 -13.35 -18.59
C ALA A 23 -2.70 -12.85 -19.99
N GLU A 24 -3.96 -12.45 -20.19
CA GLU A 24 -4.37 -11.74 -21.40
C GLU A 24 -3.53 -10.46 -21.57
N PRO A 25 -3.30 -9.98 -22.80
CA PRO A 25 -2.42 -8.86 -23.10
C PRO A 25 -2.78 -7.57 -22.36
N ASP A 26 -4.03 -7.42 -21.90
CA ASP A 26 -4.51 -6.27 -21.12
C ASP A 26 -4.33 -6.41 -19.60
N GLY A 27 -3.83 -7.57 -19.13
CA GLY A 27 -3.60 -7.84 -17.70
C GLY A 27 -4.88 -8.13 -16.91
N PHE A 28 -6.06 -8.09 -17.54
CA PHE A 28 -7.30 -8.59 -16.98
C PHE A 28 -7.52 -10.03 -17.42
N THR A 29 -7.67 -10.93 -16.48
CA THR A 29 -8.10 -12.28 -16.77
C THR A 29 -9.62 -12.30 -16.88
N ASN A 30 -10.13 -12.86 -17.98
CA ASN A 30 -11.56 -13.15 -18.07
C ASN A 30 -11.90 -14.19 -16.98
N PRO A 31 -12.67 -13.80 -15.96
CA PRO A 31 -12.89 -14.65 -14.80
C PRO A 31 -13.60 -15.96 -15.11
N MET A 32 -14.40 -15.98 -16.18
CA MET A 32 -15.24 -17.13 -16.53
C MET A 32 -14.52 -18.14 -17.44
N SER A 33 -13.44 -17.76 -18.12
CA SER A 33 -12.75 -18.63 -19.07
C SER A 33 -11.68 -19.55 -18.46
N ARG A 34 -11.34 -19.35 -17.18
CA ARG A 34 -10.17 -20.00 -16.53
C ARG A 34 -10.48 -20.67 -15.19
N LEU A 35 -11.75 -20.86 -14.86
CA LEU A 35 -12.13 -21.69 -13.72
C LEU A 35 -11.91 -23.16 -14.08
N GLU A 36 -10.74 -23.69 -13.77
CA GLU A 36 -10.58 -25.15 -13.74
C GLU A 36 -11.40 -25.70 -12.59
N PHE A 37 -12.45 -26.41 -12.95
CA PHE A 37 -13.37 -27.03 -12.01
C PHE A 37 -12.65 -28.15 -11.24
N ASN A 38 -12.56 -28.03 -9.93
CA ASN A 38 -12.16 -29.13 -9.07
C ASN A 38 -13.40 -29.98 -8.76
N PRO A 39 -13.54 -31.20 -9.32
CA PRO A 39 -14.74 -32.02 -9.20
C PRO A 39 -15.02 -32.53 -7.77
N GLY A 40 -14.12 -32.27 -6.83
CA GLY A 40 -14.28 -32.64 -5.40
C GLY A 40 -14.98 -31.60 -4.52
N LEU A 41 -15.25 -30.41 -5.06
CA LEU A 41 -15.95 -29.35 -4.34
C LEU A 41 -17.19 -28.93 -5.17
N ASP A 42 -18.36 -28.89 -4.53
CA ASP A 42 -19.53 -28.28 -5.14
C ASP A 42 -19.19 -26.80 -5.39
N GLN A 43 -19.09 -26.43 -6.68
CA GLN A 43 -18.75 -25.07 -7.11
C GLN A 43 -19.61 -24.02 -6.40
N ARG A 44 -20.88 -24.31 -6.17
CA ARG A 44 -21.81 -23.39 -5.50
C ARG A 44 -21.51 -23.21 -4.02
N GLU A 45 -21.04 -24.25 -3.33
CA GLU A 45 -20.63 -24.17 -1.92
C GLU A 45 -19.33 -23.41 -1.77
N PHE A 46 -18.37 -23.65 -2.67
CA PHE A 46 -17.11 -22.90 -2.71
C PHE A 46 -17.34 -21.42 -3.01
N GLU A 47 -18.16 -21.11 -4.00
CA GLU A 47 -18.52 -19.73 -4.33
C GLU A 47 -19.23 -19.05 -3.16
N ARG A 48 -20.22 -19.72 -2.52
CA ARG A 48 -20.92 -19.17 -1.34
C ARG A 48 -19.97 -18.92 -0.18
N ALA A 49 -19.12 -19.87 0.16
CA ALA A 49 -18.14 -19.72 1.24
C ALA A 49 -17.15 -18.58 0.95
N THR A 50 -16.71 -18.47 -0.30
CA THR A 50 -15.84 -17.38 -0.75
C THR A 50 -16.56 -16.03 -0.67
N PHE A 51 -17.80 -15.94 -1.14
CA PHE A 51 -18.57 -14.70 -1.05
C PHE A 51 -18.87 -14.30 0.40
N GLN A 52 -19.18 -15.24 1.28
CA GLN A 52 -19.41 -14.96 2.69
C GLN A 52 -18.14 -14.48 3.37
N ALA A 53 -16.99 -15.12 3.09
CA ALA A 53 -15.71 -14.72 3.65
C ALA A 53 -15.23 -13.34 3.15
N LEU A 54 -15.57 -12.99 1.90
CA LEU A 54 -15.18 -11.73 1.27
C LEU A 54 -16.24 -10.62 1.43
N ASN A 55 -17.37 -10.92 2.07
CA ASN A 55 -18.47 -9.98 2.23
C ASN A 55 -18.14 -8.90 3.27
N ILE A 56 -17.57 -7.82 2.80
CA ILE A 56 -17.39 -6.56 3.55
C ILE A 56 -18.40 -5.59 2.98
N ASP A 57 -19.11 -4.87 3.87
CA ASP A 57 -20.07 -3.87 3.49
C ASP A 57 -19.43 -2.78 2.61
N ASP A 58 -19.98 -2.59 1.43
CA ASP A 58 -19.50 -1.63 0.44
C ASP A 58 -20.67 -0.90 -0.22
N PRO A 59 -21.22 0.09 0.46
CA PRO A 59 -22.37 0.86 -0.03
C PRO A 59 -22.05 1.64 -1.31
N TRP A 60 -20.75 1.86 -1.61
CA TRP A 60 -20.29 2.57 -2.81
C TRP A 60 -19.66 1.66 -3.86
N GLU A 61 -20.01 0.39 -3.88
CA GLU A 61 -19.41 -0.62 -4.75
C GLU A 61 -19.35 -0.19 -6.22
N SER A 62 -20.45 0.37 -6.77
CA SER A 62 -20.48 0.82 -8.15
C SER A 62 -19.46 1.92 -8.46
N PHE A 63 -19.24 2.85 -7.52
CA PHE A 63 -18.21 3.86 -7.63
C PHE A 63 -16.83 3.24 -7.47
N ASN A 64 -16.64 2.40 -6.45
CA ASN A 64 -15.36 1.78 -6.13
C ASN A 64 -14.87 0.88 -7.26
N ARG A 65 -15.74 0.12 -7.91
CA ARG A 65 -15.38 -0.68 -9.09
C ARG A 65 -14.93 0.18 -10.27
N ARG A 66 -15.58 1.34 -10.50
CA ARG A 66 -15.13 2.29 -11.55
C ARG A 66 -13.75 2.86 -11.22
N MET A 67 -13.50 3.23 -9.95
CA MET A 67 -12.20 3.73 -9.51
C MET A 67 -11.12 2.66 -9.53
N TYR A 68 -11.48 1.41 -9.21
CA TYR A 68 -10.58 0.27 -9.35
C TYR A 68 -10.11 0.11 -10.80
N TYR A 69 -11.06 0.13 -11.75
CA TYR A 69 -10.76 0.05 -13.17
C TYR A 69 -9.96 1.25 -13.67
N PHE A 70 -10.29 2.47 -13.20
CA PHE A 70 -9.52 3.67 -13.50
C PHE A 70 -8.06 3.52 -13.04
N ASN A 71 -7.86 3.10 -11.78
CA ASN A 71 -6.53 2.89 -11.23
C ASN A 71 -5.74 1.81 -11.98
N TYR A 72 -6.41 0.73 -12.37
CA TYR A 72 -5.82 -0.27 -13.24
C TYR A 72 -5.32 0.33 -14.57
N ARG A 73 -6.17 1.11 -15.27
CA ARG A 73 -5.78 1.75 -16.53
C ARG A 73 -4.65 2.76 -16.34
N LEU A 74 -4.71 3.55 -15.28
CA LEU A 74 -3.65 4.49 -14.90
C LEU A 74 -2.33 3.75 -14.67
N ASP A 75 -2.38 2.61 -13.96
CA ASP A 75 -1.20 1.78 -13.72
C ASP A 75 -0.61 1.25 -15.03
N GLN A 76 -1.43 0.65 -15.89
CA GLN A 76 -0.98 0.03 -17.14
C GLN A 76 -0.43 1.05 -18.15
N TRP A 77 -1.07 2.19 -18.30
CA TRP A 77 -0.76 3.13 -19.36
C TRP A 77 0.21 4.24 -18.95
N VAL A 78 0.27 4.57 -17.67
CA VAL A 78 1.09 5.67 -17.16
C VAL A 78 2.16 5.16 -16.21
N MET A 79 1.78 4.49 -15.11
CA MET A 79 2.72 4.19 -14.05
C MET A 79 3.74 3.10 -14.43
N LEU A 80 3.29 2.01 -15.03
CA LEU A 80 4.20 0.94 -15.47
C LEU A 80 5.16 1.38 -16.59
N PRO A 81 4.76 2.13 -17.63
CA PRO A 81 5.69 2.73 -18.56
C PRO A 81 6.70 3.68 -17.89
N ALA A 82 6.23 4.55 -16.97
CA ALA A 82 7.11 5.45 -16.22
C ALA A 82 8.13 4.69 -15.37
N VAL A 83 7.70 3.64 -14.65
CA VAL A 83 8.60 2.76 -13.87
C VAL A 83 9.60 2.04 -14.77
N ARG A 84 9.18 1.59 -15.96
CA ARG A 84 10.11 0.97 -16.92
C ARG A 84 11.17 1.97 -17.38
N GLY A 85 10.76 3.20 -17.75
CA GLY A 85 11.68 4.28 -18.09
C GLY A 85 12.63 4.62 -16.95
N TYR A 86 12.10 4.80 -15.74
CA TYR A 86 12.88 5.04 -14.53
C TYR A 86 13.93 3.95 -14.29
N ARG A 87 13.54 2.67 -14.43
CA ARG A 87 14.47 1.53 -14.28
C ARG A 87 15.53 1.50 -15.37
N TYR A 88 15.21 1.93 -16.57
CA TYR A 88 16.13 1.93 -17.71
C TYR A 88 17.22 3.00 -17.56
N VAL A 89 16.82 4.23 -17.17
CA VAL A 89 17.76 5.37 -17.10
C VAL A 89 18.49 5.46 -15.75
N THR A 90 17.95 4.89 -14.68
CA THR A 90 18.48 5.08 -13.32
C THR A 90 19.15 3.81 -12.80
N PRO A 91 20.45 3.83 -12.44
CA PRO A 91 21.14 2.70 -11.82
C PRO A 91 20.49 2.24 -10.52
N ARG A 92 20.61 0.94 -10.20
CA ARG A 92 19.97 0.35 -9.01
C ARG A 92 20.35 1.06 -7.70
N VAL A 93 21.62 1.46 -7.55
CA VAL A 93 22.12 2.16 -6.35
C VAL A 93 21.37 3.48 -6.16
N VAL A 94 21.20 4.27 -7.24
CA VAL A 94 20.49 5.54 -7.19
C VAL A 94 19.01 5.33 -6.86
N ARG A 95 18.34 4.34 -7.47
CA ARG A 95 16.95 4.00 -7.14
C ARG A 95 16.78 3.61 -5.67
N THR A 96 17.71 2.82 -5.13
CA THR A 96 17.70 2.47 -3.71
C THR A 96 17.84 3.72 -2.84
N GLY A 97 18.74 4.65 -3.21
CA GLY A 97 18.89 5.92 -2.51
C GLY A 97 17.62 6.78 -2.53
N VAL A 98 16.99 6.88 -3.70
CA VAL A 98 15.70 7.59 -3.85
C VAL A 98 14.60 6.96 -2.99
N SER A 99 14.48 5.64 -3.01
CA SER A 99 13.51 4.93 -2.17
C SER A 99 13.78 5.13 -0.68
N ASN A 100 15.04 5.09 -0.25
CA ASN A 100 15.42 5.33 1.14
C ASN A 100 15.09 6.76 1.56
N PHE A 101 15.39 7.74 0.71
CA PHE A 101 15.06 9.15 0.95
C PHE A 101 13.56 9.36 1.20
N PHE A 102 12.69 8.89 0.29
CA PHE A 102 11.25 9.03 0.49
C PHE A 102 10.73 8.26 1.70
N ARG A 103 11.31 7.11 1.99
CA ARG A 103 10.98 6.35 3.20
C ARG A 103 11.42 7.08 4.48
N ASN A 104 12.58 7.72 4.47
CA ASN A 104 13.04 8.53 5.60
C ASN A 104 12.13 9.74 5.82
N LEU A 105 11.65 10.36 4.74
CA LEU A 105 10.68 11.45 4.82
C LEU A 105 9.35 10.97 5.43
N ALA A 106 8.86 9.80 5.04
CA ALA A 106 7.64 9.22 5.60
C ALA A 106 7.77 8.82 7.10
N GLU A 107 8.99 8.63 7.61
CA GLU A 107 9.21 8.37 9.04
C GLU A 107 8.80 9.56 9.92
N VAL A 108 8.72 10.78 9.37
CA VAL A 108 8.25 11.95 10.11
C VAL A 108 6.76 11.83 10.44
N SER A 109 5.93 11.45 9.47
CA SER A 109 4.51 11.15 9.72
C SER A 109 4.35 9.97 10.70
N THR A 110 5.16 8.93 10.53
CA THR A 110 5.19 7.78 11.46
C THR A 110 5.53 8.21 12.89
N LEU A 111 6.53 9.10 13.07
CA LEU A 111 6.89 9.62 14.39
C LEU A 111 5.73 10.39 15.02
N PHE A 112 5.14 11.32 14.26
CA PHE A 112 4.00 12.10 14.74
C PHE A 112 2.85 11.19 15.19
N ASN A 113 2.49 10.22 14.36
CA ASN A 113 1.40 9.29 14.64
C ASN A 113 1.74 8.34 15.80
N SER A 114 2.97 7.85 15.91
CA SER A 114 3.41 7.03 17.06
C SER A 114 3.35 7.80 18.37
N MET A 115 3.70 9.09 18.36
CA MET A 115 3.56 9.96 19.53
C MET A 115 2.08 10.21 19.87
N ALA A 116 1.24 10.49 18.87
CA ALA A 116 -0.19 10.70 19.05
C ALA A 116 -0.89 9.44 19.60
N GLN A 117 -0.43 8.25 19.24
CA GLN A 117 -0.92 6.96 19.75
C GLN A 117 -0.28 6.55 21.09
N LEU A 118 0.58 7.37 21.69
CA LEU A 118 1.32 7.07 22.91
C LEU A 118 2.19 5.80 22.83
N LYS A 119 2.57 5.38 21.64
CA LYS A 119 3.45 4.23 21.38
C LYS A 119 4.93 4.64 21.55
N GLY A 120 5.36 4.89 22.78
CA GLY A 120 6.68 5.47 23.11
C GLY A 120 7.87 4.70 22.55
N GLN A 121 7.83 3.37 22.55
CA GLN A 121 8.90 2.54 21.98
C GLN A 121 9.03 2.75 20.47
N ARG A 122 7.91 2.79 19.73
CA ARG A 122 7.90 3.05 18.29
C ARG A 122 8.39 4.46 17.99
N ALA A 123 7.91 5.45 18.75
CA ALA A 123 8.37 6.84 18.62
C ALA A 123 9.89 6.98 18.82
N MET A 124 10.47 6.34 19.86
CA MET A 124 11.90 6.33 20.09
C MET A 124 12.70 5.66 18.95
N GLN A 125 12.23 4.50 18.48
CA GLN A 125 12.88 3.81 17.36
C GLN A 125 12.81 4.63 16.08
N THR A 126 11.68 5.24 15.77
CA THR A 126 11.50 6.11 14.59
C THR A 126 12.37 7.36 14.70
N THR A 127 12.47 7.99 15.91
CA THR A 127 13.38 9.11 16.14
C THR A 127 14.84 8.72 15.90
N ALA A 128 15.27 7.57 16.44
CA ALA A 128 16.63 7.08 16.22
C ALA A 128 16.89 6.82 14.72
N ARG A 129 15.94 6.23 14.01
CA ARG A 129 16.05 6.02 12.57
C ARG A 129 16.18 7.33 11.80
N LEU A 130 15.30 8.31 12.08
CA LEU A 130 15.38 9.64 11.47
C LEU A 130 16.75 10.28 11.69
N LEU A 131 17.28 10.26 12.92
CA LEU A 131 18.58 10.83 13.22
C LEU A 131 19.72 10.11 12.49
N PHE A 132 19.78 8.79 12.58
CA PHE A 132 20.86 8.03 11.93
C PHE A 132 20.78 8.11 10.41
N ASN A 133 19.60 8.02 9.82
CA ASN A 133 19.44 8.09 8.38
C ASN A 133 19.63 9.52 7.85
N SER A 134 19.25 10.55 8.58
CA SER A 134 19.45 11.94 8.13
C SER A 134 20.90 12.37 8.29
N ILE A 135 21.57 12.02 9.39
CA ILE A 135 22.94 12.48 9.67
C ILE A 135 23.96 11.57 8.97
N ILE A 136 23.97 10.27 9.30
CA ILE A 136 24.94 9.31 8.77
C ILE A 136 24.52 8.85 7.36
N GLY A 137 23.22 8.74 7.12
CA GLY A 137 22.64 8.33 5.84
C GLY A 137 22.54 9.43 4.79
N VAL A 138 23.11 10.62 5.03
CA VAL A 138 23.14 11.77 4.09
C VAL A 138 21.71 12.11 3.63
N GLY A 139 20.92 12.65 4.56
CA GLY A 139 19.53 13.04 4.30
C GLY A 139 18.58 11.85 4.03
N GLY A 140 18.94 10.65 4.45
CA GLY A 140 18.11 9.44 4.24
C GLY A 140 18.36 8.69 2.94
N VAL A 141 19.32 9.11 2.11
CA VAL A 141 19.69 8.38 0.88
C VAL A 141 20.26 7.00 1.21
N TRP A 142 20.93 6.88 2.33
CA TRP A 142 21.39 5.61 2.88
C TRP A 142 20.62 5.27 4.16
N ASP A 143 20.40 3.97 4.43
CA ASP A 143 19.66 3.50 5.61
C ASP A 143 20.58 2.70 6.56
N PRO A 144 21.46 3.38 7.33
CA PRO A 144 22.27 2.74 8.36
C PRO A 144 21.42 2.20 9.51
N ALA A 145 20.28 2.84 9.83
CA ALA A 145 19.41 2.43 10.93
C ALA A 145 18.91 0.99 10.78
N THR A 146 18.55 0.57 9.58
CA THR A 146 18.16 -0.83 9.32
C THR A 146 19.33 -1.79 9.57
N ARG A 147 20.57 -1.41 9.23
CA ARG A 147 21.76 -2.23 9.48
C ARG A 147 22.10 -2.30 10.98
N MET A 148 21.70 -1.31 11.76
CA MET A 148 21.83 -1.29 13.22
C MET A 148 20.72 -2.10 13.92
N GLY A 149 19.81 -2.72 13.18
CA GLY A 149 18.72 -3.52 13.74
C GLY A 149 17.51 -2.72 14.22
N LEU A 150 17.42 -1.42 13.91
CA LEU A 150 16.27 -0.60 14.26
C LEU A 150 15.09 -0.97 13.35
N ALA A 151 14.02 -1.50 13.94
CA ALA A 151 12.83 -1.87 13.21
C ALA A 151 12.17 -0.63 12.57
N ARG A 152 11.65 -0.80 11.35
CA ARG A 152 10.83 0.21 10.70
C ARG A 152 9.38 -0.02 11.06
N HIS A 153 8.72 1.04 11.48
CA HIS A 153 7.28 1.09 11.68
C HIS A 153 6.63 1.94 10.59
N SER A 154 5.33 1.78 10.39
CA SER A 154 4.55 2.61 9.49
C SER A 154 3.23 2.93 10.18
N GLU A 155 3.15 4.14 10.69
CA GLU A 155 1.96 4.68 11.33
C GLU A 155 1.43 5.85 10.52
N ASP A 156 0.12 5.93 10.38
CA ASP A 156 -0.56 7.03 9.71
C ASP A 156 -1.72 7.54 10.56
N PHE A 157 -2.27 8.70 10.20
CA PHE A 157 -3.33 9.33 10.99
C PHE A 157 -4.64 8.53 10.96
N GLY A 158 -4.90 7.75 9.92
CA GLY A 158 -6.02 6.81 9.88
C GLY A 158 -5.89 5.71 10.95
N GLN A 159 -4.67 5.19 11.19
CA GLN A 159 -4.40 4.28 12.32
C GLN A 159 -4.57 5.00 13.66
N THR A 160 -4.10 6.23 13.77
CA THR A 160 -4.27 7.05 14.99
C THR A 160 -5.74 7.23 15.32
N LEU A 161 -6.57 7.58 14.34
CA LEU A 161 -8.03 7.66 14.54
C LEU A 161 -8.63 6.31 14.95
N GLY A 162 -8.18 5.21 14.32
CA GLY A 162 -8.62 3.86 14.68
C GLY A 162 -8.22 3.46 16.09
N TYR A 163 -7.01 3.79 16.52
CA TYR A 163 -6.52 3.57 17.88
C TYR A 163 -7.43 4.25 18.93
N TYR A 164 -7.96 5.44 18.64
CA TYR A 164 -8.93 6.13 19.48
C TYR A 164 -10.40 5.69 19.27
N GLY A 165 -10.62 4.59 18.56
CA GLY A 165 -11.94 3.99 18.39
C GLY A 165 -12.80 4.60 17.29
N VAL A 166 -12.26 5.46 16.43
CA VAL A 166 -13.01 5.97 15.29
C VAL A 166 -13.26 4.83 14.28
N PRO A 167 -14.51 4.54 13.94
CA PRO A 167 -14.82 3.44 13.01
C PRO A 167 -14.25 3.73 11.61
N ALA A 168 -13.91 2.68 10.88
CA ALA A 168 -13.36 2.78 9.53
C ALA A 168 -14.30 3.51 8.55
N GLY A 169 -15.61 3.37 8.78
CA GLY A 169 -16.63 3.82 7.82
C GLY A 169 -16.63 2.99 6.53
N PRO A 170 -17.40 3.41 5.53
CA PRO A 170 -17.51 2.73 4.26
C PRO A 170 -16.17 2.55 3.56
N TYR A 171 -16.02 1.40 2.87
CA TYR A 171 -14.89 1.17 1.98
C TYR A 171 -14.89 2.16 0.81
N LEU A 172 -13.71 2.61 0.43
CA LEU A 172 -13.54 3.61 -0.63
C LEU A 172 -12.27 3.31 -1.43
N ILE A 173 -12.36 3.41 -2.76
CA ILE A 173 -11.18 3.42 -3.62
C ILE A 173 -10.86 4.84 -4.06
N LEU A 174 -9.69 5.30 -3.67
CA LEU A 174 -9.20 6.62 -4.04
C LEU A 174 -8.54 6.59 -5.43
N PRO A 175 -8.81 7.59 -6.29
CA PRO A 175 -8.12 7.72 -7.58
C PRO A 175 -6.60 7.81 -7.36
N ALA A 176 -5.83 7.05 -8.10
CA ALA A 176 -4.37 6.93 -8.04
C ALA A 176 -3.79 6.40 -6.71
N LEU A 177 -4.52 6.47 -5.59
CA LEU A 177 -4.04 6.07 -4.26
C LEU A 177 -4.50 4.66 -3.86
N GLY A 178 -5.49 4.08 -4.58
CA GLY A 178 -5.94 2.71 -4.36
C GLY A 178 -6.91 2.54 -3.18
N PRO A 179 -6.94 1.34 -2.56
CA PRO A 179 -7.86 0.99 -1.49
C PRO A 179 -7.75 1.90 -0.27
N SER A 180 -8.88 2.22 0.32
CA SER A 180 -9.01 3.05 1.51
C SER A 180 -10.38 2.80 2.19
N ASN A 181 -10.68 3.55 3.23
CA ASN A 181 -11.99 3.74 3.81
C ASN A 181 -12.14 5.23 4.17
N VAL A 182 -13.30 5.66 4.64
CA VAL A 182 -13.54 7.09 4.94
C VAL A 182 -12.59 7.62 6.01
N ARG A 183 -12.36 6.88 7.09
CA ARG A 183 -11.42 7.26 8.15
C ARG A 183 -10.00 7.42 7.61
N ASP A 184 -9.52 6.41 6.90
CA ASP A 184 -8.15 6.38 6.38
C ASP A 184 -7.94 7.39 5.26
N ALA A 185 -8.96 7.67 4.44
CA ALA A 185 -8.92 8.74 3.44
C ALA A 185 -8.78 10.12 4.09
N THR A 186 -9.53 10.36 5.17
CA THR A 186 -9.40 11.58 5.97
C THR A 186 -8.02 11.66 6.62
N GLY A 187 -7.52 10.54 7.17
CA GLY A 187 -6.18 10.43 7.72
C GLY A 187 -5.09 10.83 6.73
N LYS A 188 -5.17 10.35 5.50
CA LYS A 188 -4.21 10.70 4.43
C LYS A 188 -4.17 12.21 4.14
N VAL A 189 -5.30 12.90 4.23
CA VAL A 189 -5.34 14.37 4.05
C VAL A 189 -4.56 15.06 5.17
N VAL A 190 -4.70 14.59 6.41
CA VAL A 190 -3.96 15.14 7.55
C VAL A 190 -2.46 14.84 7.42
N ASP A 191 -2.09 13.59 7.13
CA ASP A 191 -0.70 13.20 6.93
C ASP A 191 -0.03 14.02 5.82
N PHE A 192 -0.72 14.22 4.70
CA PHE A 192 -0.25 15.08 3.61
C PHE A 192 -0.07 16.55 4.08
N GLY A 193 -0.99 17.07 4.90
CA GLY A 193 -0.86 18.39 5.50
C GLY A 193 0.36 18.51 6.41
N VAL A 194 0.62 17.50 7.25
CA VAL A 194 1.80 17.42 8.12
C VAL A 194 3.08 17.36 7.29
N GLU A 195 3.13 16.49 6.28
CA GLU A 195 4.28 16.39 5.38
C GLU A 195 4.59 17.73 4.67
N ARG A 196 3.57 18.47 4.27
CA ARG A 196 3.73 19.76 3.60
C ARG A 196 4.24 20.86 4.53
N GLN A 197 3.92 20.81 5.84
CA GLN A 197 4.47 21.75 6.82
C GLN A 197 5.96 21.57 7.08
N ILE A 198 6.49 20.38 6.75
CA ILE A 198 7.89 20.03 6.89
C ILE A 198 8.63 20.27 5.56
N ASP A 199 8.30 21.33 4.86
CA ASP A 199 8.95 21.68 3.60
C ASP A 199 10.48 21.84 3.80
N LEU A 200 11.19 20.73 3.55
CA LEU A 200 12.65 20.67 3.70
C LEU A 200 13.38 21.45 2.60
N PHE A 201 12.67 21.90 1.57
CA PHE A 201 13.31 22.45 0.38
C PHE A 201 12.86 23.86 0.02
N ASP A 202 11.91 24.45 0.78
CA ASP A 202 11.40 25.83 0.56
C ASP A 202 11.15 26.12 -0.93
N TYR A 203 10.46 25.19 -1.61
CA TYR A 203 10.11 25.38 -3.01
C TYR A 203 8.95 26.36 -3.13
N ASP A 204 9.15 27.42 -3.92
CA ASP A 204 8.04 28.27 -4.37
C ASP A 204 6.91 27.41 -4.94
N GLU A 205 5.68 27.65 -4.51
CA GLU A 205 4.45 26.84 -4.80
C GLU A 205 4.22 26.54 -6.30
N PHE A 206 4.99 27.15 -7.20
CA PHE A 206 4.90 27.00 -8.64
C PHE A 206 6.22 26.59 -9.32
N SER A 207 7.23 26.17 -8.56
CA SER A 207 8.47 25.73 -9.19
C SER A 207 8.31 24.32 -9.78
N GLY A 208 8.81 24.12 -10.99
CA GLY A 208 8.83 22.81 -11.63
C GLY A 208 9.53 21.71 -10.82
N GLY A 209 10.25 22.08 -9.75
CA GLY A 209 10.90 21.20 -8.79
C GLY A 209 9.91 20.42 -7.93
N GLU A 210 8.85 21.05 -7.42
CA GLU A 210 7.83 20.38 -6.61
C GLU A 210 7.08 19.31 -7.43
N ILE A 211 6.70 19.65 -8.66
CA ILE A 211 6.04 18.71 -9.58
C ILE A 211 6.98 17.54 -9.90
N GLY A 212 8.26 17.82 -10.15
CA GLY A 212 9.26 16.78 -10.43
C GLY A 212 9.48 15.83 -9.26
N LEU A 213 9.59 16.35 -8.04
CA LEU A 213 9.78 15.56 -6.83
C LEU A 213 8.54 14.70 -6.53
N THR A 214 7.34 15.26 -6.68
CA THR A 214 6.08 14.54 -6.50
C THR A 214 5.93 13.43 -7.55
N ALA A 215 6.23 13.71 -8.81
CA ALA A 215 6.23 12.70 -9.86
C ALA A 215 7.23 11.58 -9.59
N LEU A 216 8.45 11.92 -9.16
CA LEU A 216 9.48 10.95 -8.78
C LEU A 216 9.01 10.09 -7.59
N ARG A 217 8.39 10.70 -6.57
CA ARG A 217 7.83 10.00 -5.42
C ARG A 217 6.74 9.00 -5.84
N LEU A 218 5.84 9.38 -6.74
CA LEU A 218 4.81 8.48 -7.26
C LEU A 218 5.40 7.31 -8.05
N VAL A 219 6.41 7.58 -8.89
CA VAL A 219 7.11 6.53 -9.65
C VAL A 219 7.85 5.59 -8.71
N ASP A 220 8.54 6.11 -7.68
CA ASP A 220 9.24 5.30 -6.69
C ASP A 220 8.28 4.48 -5.83
N LEU A 221 7.17 5.07 -5.39
CA LEU A 221 6.11 4.36 -4.67
C LEU A 221 5.60 3.18 -5.50
N ARG A 222 5.34 3.39 -6.80
CA ARG A 222 4.91 2.31 -7.69
C ARG A 222 6.02 1.30 -7.95
N TYR A 223 7.27 1.75 -8.06
CA TYR A 223 8.45 0.90 -8.21
C TYR A 223 8.65 -0.06 -7.03
N THR A 224 8.40 0.41 -5.81
CA THR A 224 8.55 -0.36 -4.57
C THR A 224 7.32 -1.18 -4.20
N THR A 225 6.16 -0.90 -4.82
CA THR A 225 4.92 -1.65 -4.59
C THR A 225 4.94 -2.93 -5.40
N ASN A 226 4.91 -4.08 -4.72
CA ASN A 226 4.94 -5.40 -5.36
C ASN A 226 3.58 -5.82 -5.93
N LEU A 227 2.47 -5.37 -5.33
CA LEU A 227 1.13 -5.74 -5.78
C LEU A 227 0.83 -5.12 -7.15
N ARG A 228 0.33 -5.94 -8.07
CA ARG A 228 -0.12 -5.51 -9.41
C ARG A 228 -1.58 -5.87 -9.60
N TYR A 229 -2.30 -5.01 -10.28
CA TYR A 229 -3.65 -5.29 -10.73
C TYR A 229 -3.63 -6.51 -11.68
N GLY A 230 -4.59 -7.42 -11.52
CA GLY A 230 -4.64 -8.67 -12.27
C GLY A 230 -3.74 -9.80 -11.73
N GLN A 231 -2.89 -9.53 -10.73
CA GLN A 231 -1.96 -10.51 -10.19
C GLN A 231 -2.64 -11.64 -9.41
N LEU A 232 -3.77 -11.35 -8.78
CA LEU A 232 -4.49 -12.34 -7.99
C LEU A 232 -5.21 -13.39 -8.85
N ASN A 233 -5.25 -13.19 -10.16
CA ASN A 233 -5.79 -14.11 -11.17
C ASN A 233 -7.14 -14.72 -10.73
N SER A 234 -8.03 -13.90 -10.25
CA SER A 234 -9.29 -14.30 -9.63
C SER A 234 -10.45 -13.48 -10.18
N PRO A 235 -11.60 -14.08 -10.46
CA PRO A 235 -12.83 -13.37 -10.80
C PRO A 235 -13.25 -12.38 -9.72
N PHE A 236 -12.84 -12.63 -8.49
CA PHE A 236 -13.17 -11.85 -7.30
C PHE A 236 -11.98 -10.99 -6.84
N GLU A 237 -11.18 -10.49 -7.78
CA GLU A 237 -9.99 -9.71 -7.42
C GLU A 237 -10.34 -8.46 -6.61
N TYR A 238 -11.39 -7.75 -7.03
CA TYR A 238 -11.88 -6.58 -6.32
C TYR A 238 -12.27 -6.90 -4.87
N GLU A 239 -13.05 -7.95 -4.65
CA GLU A 239 -13.49 -8.41 -3.34
C GLU A 239 -12.31 -8.86 -2.48
N LYS A 240 -11.36 -9.56 -3.07
CA LYS A 240 -10.14 -9.98 -2.38
C LYS A 240 -9.29 -8.79 -1.95
N VAL A 241 -9.11 -7.80 -2.83
CA VAL A 241 -8.36 -6.57 -2.50
C VAL A 241 -9.06 -5.80 -1.38
N ARG A 242 -10.39 -5.66 -1.43
CA ARG A 242 -11.20 -5.05 -0.38
C ARG A 242 -11.01 -5.79 0.95
N TYR A 243 -11.13 -7.10 0.96
CA TYR A 243 -10.96 -7.93 2.15
C TYR A 243 -9.55 -7.82 2.74
N VAL A 244 -8.52 -8.00 1.90
CA VAL A 244 -7.11 -7.95 2.35
C VAL A 244 -6.79 -6.57 2.93
N TYR A 245 -7.22 -5.49 2.27
CA TYR A 245 -7.03 -4.13 2.76
C TYR A 245 -7.68 -3.94 4.13
N THR A 246 -8.96 -4.28 4.26
CA THR A 246 -9.70 -4.08 5.53
C THR A 246 -9.07 -4.86 6.67
N ARG A 247 -8.72 -6.13 6.44
CA ARG A 247 -8.09 -6.97 7.48
C ARG A 247 -6.68 -6.52 7.83
N ALA A 248 -5.90 -6.08 6.86
CA ALA A 248 -4.58 -5.53 7.11
C ALA A 248 -4.66 -4.25 7.97
N ARG A 249 -5.66 -3.38 7.71
CA ARG A 249 -5.87 -2.16 8.51
C ARG A 249 -6.30 -2.46 9.94
N GLU A 250 -7.21 -3.41 10.14
CA GLU A 250 -7.59 -3.87 11.49
C GLU A 250 -6.37 -4.33 12.28
N LEU A 251 -5.55 -5.21 11.69
CA LEU A 251 -4.33 -5.71 12.33
C LEU A 251 -3.33 -4.60 12.66
N GLN A 252 -3.15 -3.62 11.78
CA GLN A 252 -2.24 -2.48 12.01
C GLN A 252 -2.68 -1.61 13.19
N ILE A 253 -3.98 -1.49 13.45
CA ILE A 253 -4.52 -0.71 14.58
C ILE A 253 -4.39 -1.48 15.89
N ASP A 254 -4.57 -2.82 15.85
CA ASP A 254 -4.49 -3.69 17.03
C ASP A 254 -3.04 -3.92 17.52
N GLU A 255 -2.03 -3.62 16.71
CA GLU A 255 -0.62 -3.67 17.08
C GLU A 255 -0.18 -2.47 17.95
#